data_409e3ac0fffcfbaa2ebfad6c5e6841a6
#
_entry.id   409e3ac0fffcfbaa2ebfad6c5e6841a6
#
_cell.length_a   1.000
_cell.length_b   1.000
_cell.length_c   1.000
_cell.angle_alpha   90.00
_cell.angle_beta   90.00
_cell.angle_gamma   90.00
#
_symmetry.space_group_name_H-M   'P 1'
#
loop_
_entity.id
_entity.type
_entity.pdbx_description
1 polymer ?
#
loop_
_entity_poly.entity_id
_entity_poly.type
_entity_poly.pdbx_seq_one_letter_code
_entity_poly.pdbx_strand_id
1 'polypeptide(L)'
;MHTNYFAYESADAAMQGKKDQSTNYMTLNGTWKFSWVRNADQRPTDFWKVGFNDKGWNNLQVPAVWELNGYGDPIYVNTGYAWRNQFQNNPPEVPTENNHVGSYRREIIVPADWKGKDIIAHFGSVTSNMYLWVNGRYVGYSEDSKLEAEFDLTPYLKPGQTNLIAFQVFRWCDGTYLEDQDFFRYSGVGRDCYLYARNKKRIQDIRITPDLDEAYKNGSLRVTLDLKGSGNVNLELLDATGKAVATETAKSSGTILMNVENPHKWTAETPYLYTLRATLQGSNEVIPVKVGFRKIELKGDQILVNGQAVLFKGADRHEIDPDGGYVVSPERMIQDIQVMKKFNINAVRTCHYPDDNLWYDLCDQYGLYVVAEANVESHGMGYREKTLAKRTDYAKAHMER
;
A
#
# COMPACT_ATOMS: atom_id res chain seq x y z
N MET A 1 5.45 10.44 3.54
CA MET A 1 5.51 9.31 2.58
C MET A 1 6.84 8.62 2.81
N HIS A 2 6.89 7.30 2.93
CA HIS A 2 8.10 6.49 3.08
C HIS A 2 8.01 5.26 2.16
N THR A 3 9.13 4.58 1.96
CA THR A 3 9.16 3.33 1.19
C THR A 3 8.44 2.21 1.93
N ASN A 4 7.91 1.24 1.18
CA ASN A 4 7.29 0.06 1.78
C ASN A 4 8.38 -0.91 2.27
N TYR A 5 8.37 -1.21 3.55
CA TYR A 5 9.22 -2.23 4.20
C TYR A 5 8.62 -2.63 5.55
N PHE A 6 9.03 -3.77 6.07
CA PHE A 6 8.70 -4.19 7.43
C PHE A 6 9.99 -4.38 8.26
N ALA A 7 9.99 -3.89 9.50
CA ALA A 7 11.10 -4.03 10.43
C ALA A 7 10.84 -5.15 11.41
N TYR A 8 11.65 -6.19 11.33
CA TYR A 8 11.56 -7.37 12.18
C TYR A 8 12.40 -7.23 13.45
N GLU A 9 12.05 -7.99 14.48
CA GLU A 9 12.73 -8.01 15.79
C GLU A 9 14.07 -8.74 15.77
N SER A 10 14.40 -9.48 14.71
CA SER A 10 15.64 -10.25 14.59
C SER A 10 16.03 -10.50 13.13
N ALA A 11 17.29 -10.88 12.92
CA ALA A 11 17.79 -11.27 11.61
C ALA A 11 17.07 -12.53 11.09
N ASP A 12 16.79 -13.50 11.94
CA ASP A 12 16.12 -14.75 11.55
C ASP A 12 14.67 -14.46 11.10
N ALA A 13 13.93 -13.65 11.85
CA ALA A 13 12.59 -13.23 11.47
C ALA A 13 12.60 -12.44 10.15
N ALA A 14 13.55 -11.54 9.97
CA ALA A 14 13.73 -10.77 8.74
C ALA A 14 14.01 -11.66 7.52
N MET A 15 14.83 -12.70 7.67
CA MET A 15 15.14 -13.63 6.57
C MET A 15 13.97 -14.57 6.25
N GLN A 16 13.08 -14.86 7.20
CA GLN A 16 11.82 -15.58 6.92
C GLN A 16 10.82 -14.72 6.15
N GLY A 17 10.83 -13.39 6.34
CA GLY A 17 10.01 -12.44 5.61
C GLY A 17 8.51 -12.51 5.91
N LYS A 18 8.10 -13.15 7.01
CA LYS A 18 6.70 -13.34 7.38
C LYS A 18 6.29 -12.29 8.43
N LYS A 19 5.77 -11.16 7.95
CA LYS A 19 5.38 -10.04 8.83
C LYS A 19 4.34 -10.42 9.87
N ASP A 20 3.42 -11.32 9.52
CA ASP A 20 2.33 -11.81 10.38
C ASP A 20 2.81 -12.68 11.55
N GLN A 21 4.06 -13.19 11.50
CA GLN A 21 4.70 -13.95 12.57
C GLN A 21 5.63 -13.10 13.46
N SER A 22 5.84 -11.83 13.10
CA SER A 22 6.67 -10.91 13.86
C SER A 22 5.99 -10.48 15.16
N THR A 23 6.76 -10.37 16.23
CA THR A 23 6.30 -9.78 17.50
C THR A 23 6.00 -8.29 17.40
N ASN A 24 6.44 -7.64 16.32
CA ASN A 24 6.14 -6.25 16.02
C ASN A 24 4.84 -6.08 15.21
N TYR A 25 4.10 -7.14 14.94
CA TYR A 25 2.88 -7.15 14.13
C TYR A 25 1.66 -7.57 14.93
N MET A 26 0.54 -6.92 14.69
CA MET A 26 -0.77 -7.31 15.22
C MET A 26 -1.85 -7.06 14.16
N THR A 27 -2.53 -8.11 13.71
CA THR A 27 -3.59 -7.98 12.71
C THR A 27 -4.81 -7.19 13.24
N LEU A 28 -5.36 -6.34 12.40
CA LEU A 28 -6.67 -5.73 12.56
C LEU A 28 -7.72 -6.39 11.64
N ASN A 29 -7.31 -7.37 10.82
CA ASN A 29 -8.25 -8.19 10.07
C ASN A 29 -9.15 -9.00 11.02
N GLY A 30 -10.31 -9.38 10.52
CA GLY A 30 -11.28 -10.17 11.28
C GLY A 30 -12.58 -9.42 11.53
N THR A 31 -13.32 -9.83 12.55
CA THR A 31 -14.68 -9.34 12.81
C THR A 31 -14.70 -7.96 13.45
N TRP A 32 -15.45 -7.04 12.85
CA TRP A 32 -15.75 -5.71 13.38
C TRP A 32 -17.25 -5.53 13.59
N LYS A 33 -17.66 -4.79 14.60
CA LYS A 33 -19.00 -4.24 14.70
C LYS A 33 -19.19 -3.24 13.56
N PHE A 34 -20.31 -3.37 12.84
CA PHE A 34 -20.55 -2.62 11.63
C PHE A 34 -22.00 -2.08 11.56
N SER A 35 -22.11 -0.79 11.25
CA SER A 35 -23.38 -0.11 10.98
C SER A 35 -23.29 0.57 9.62
N TRP A 36 -24.24 0.27 8.77
CA TRP A 36 -24.34 0.83 7.43
C TRP A 36 -25.61 1.65 7.28
N VAL A 37 -25.49 2.79 6.63
CA VAL A 37 -26.62 3.65 6.24
C VAL A 37 -26.53 4.04 4.78
N ARG A 38 -27.69 4.23 4.15
CA ARG A 38 -27.77 4.55 2.73
C ARG A 38 -27.39 6.00 2.42
N ASN A 39 -27.73 6.94 3.28
CA ASN A 39 -27.50 8.35 3.07
C ASN A 39 -26.54 8.89 4.12
N ALA A 40 -25.65 9.77 3.72
CA ALA A 40 -24.62 10.32 4.60
C ALA A 40 -25.19 11.02 5.84
N ASP A 41 -26.34 11.66 5.71
CA ASP A 41 -27.00 12.40 6.81
C ASP A 41 -27.55 11.47 7.90
N GLN A 42 -27.73 10.18 7.61
CA GLN A 42 -28.28 9.19 8.54
C GLN A 42 -27.22 8.53 9.40
N ARG A 43 -25.93 8.83 9.16
CA ARG A 43 -24.83 8.19 9.85
C ARG A 43 -24.82 8.47 11.35
N PRO A 44 -24.39 7.54 12.19
CA PRO A 44 -24.16 7.83 13.60
C PRO A 44 -22.99 8.83 13.73
N THR A 45 -23.18 9.89 14.51
CA THR A 45 -22.20 10.97 14.67
C THR A 45 -21.42 10.90 15.98
N ASP A 46 -21.76 9.96 16.85
CA ASP A 46 -21.16 9.79 18.18
C ASP A 46 -20.67 8.34 18.45
N PHE A 47 -20.70 7.50 17.42
CA PHE A 47 -20.34 6.08 17.48
C PHE A 47 -18.91 5.81 17.97
N TRP A 48 -18.02 6.78 17.84
CA TRP A 48 -16.62 6.71 18.27
C TRP A 48 -16.43 6.80 19.79
N LYS A 49 -17.47 7.18 20.54
CA LYS A 49 -17.42 7.27 22.01
C LYS A 49 -17.27 5.88 22.64
N VAL A 50 -16.42 5.77 23.66
CA VAL A 50 -16.16 4.49 24.36
C VAL A 50 -17.45 3.89 24.94
N GLY A 51 -18.35 4.71 25.48
CA GLY A 51 -19.62 4.25 26.06
C GLY A 51 -20.78 4.10 25.06
N PHE A 52 -20.53 4.20 23.77
CA PHE A 52 -21.58 4.05 22.75
C PHE A 52 -22.13 2.62 22.74
N ASN A 53 -23.45 2.47 22.66
CA ASN A 53 -24.12 1.17 22.62
C ASN A 53 -24.22 0.66 21.16
N ASP A 54 -23.36 -0.28 20.81
CA ASP A 54 -23.30 -0.92 19.50
C ASP A 54 -23.88 -2.36 19.48
N LYS A 55 -24.65 -2.76 20.51
CA LYS A 55 -25.21 -4.11 20.64
C LYS A 55 -26.10 -4.49 19.46
N GLY A 56 -26.80 -3.52 18.86
CA GLY A 56 -27.66 -3.71 17.69
C GLY A 56 -26.92 -3.70 16.35
N TRP A 57 -25.61 -3.49 16.33
CA TRP A 57 -24.85 -3.47 15.10
C TRP A 57 -24.55 -4.87 14.57
N ASN A 58 -24.49 -4.99 13.26
CA ASN A 58 -24.06 -6.21 12.59
C ASN A 58 -22.56 -6.48 12.83
N ASN A 59 -22.10 -7.60 12.32
CA ASN A 59 -20.69 -7.92 12.22
C ASN A 59 -20.30 -7.96 10.74
N LEU A 60 -19.14 -7.40 10.41
CA LEU A 60 -18.53 -7.49 9.08
C LEU A 60 -17.08 -7.97 9.23
N GLN A 61 -16.66 -8.89 8.37
CA GLN A 61 -15.27 -9.26 8.27
C GLN A 61 -14.48 -8.12 7.59
N VAL A 62 -13.25 -7.88 8.02
CA VAL A 62 -12.31 -6.95 7.40
C VAL A 62 -11.06 -7.77 7.05
N PRO A 63 -10.52 -7.66 5.83
CA PRO A 63 -11.01 -6.85 4.71
C PRO A 63 -12.32 -7.37 4.09
N ALA A 64 -13.17 -6.46 3.62
CA ALA A 64 -14.36 -6.77 2.85
C ALA A 64 -14.89 -5.51 2.13
N VAL A 65 -15.48 -5.69 0.97
CA VAL A 65 -16.29 -4.68 0.29
C VAL A 65 -17.76 -4.85 0.68
N TRP A 66 -18.47 -3.75 0.85
CA TRP A 66 -19.85 -3.76 1.39
C TRP A 66 -20.82 -4.47 0.48
N GLU A 67 -20.74 -4.17 -0.81
CA GLU A 67 -21.70 -4.59 -1.82
C GLU A 67 -21.76 -6.10 -1.98
N LEU A 68 -20.65 -6.79 -1.76
CA LEU A 68 -20.60 -8.27 -1.78
C LEU A 68 -21.01 -8.90 -0.43
N ASN A 69 -21.28 -8.08 0.58
CA ASN A 69 -21.69 -8.51 1.91
C ASN A 69 -23.13 -8.06 2.26
N GLY A 70 -23.92 -7.68 1.24
CA GLY A 70 -25.34 -7.34 1.39
C GLY A 70 -25.62 -5.90 1.80
N TYR A 71 -24.65 -4.98 1.64
CA TYR A 71 -24.80 -3.57 1.98
C TYR A 71 -24.65 -2.69 0.74
N GLY A 72 -25.76 -2.33 0.13
CA GLY A 72 -25.81 -1.60 -1.13
C GLY A 72 -25.69 -2.51 -2.34
N ASP A 73 -25.56 -1.91 -3.51
CA ASP A 73 -25.49 -2.62 -4.79
C ASP A 73 -24.15 -2.32 -5.48
N PRO A 74 -23.51 -3.32 -6.08
CA PRO A 74 -22.33 -3.11 -6.90
C PRO A 74 -22.71 -2.27 -8.13
N ILE A 75 -21.90 -1.26 -8.43
CA ILE A 75 -22.08 -0.39 -9.59
C ILE A 75 -20.88 -0.58 -10.52
N TYR A 76 -21.14 -0.79 -11.80
CA TYR A 76 -20.13 -0.65 -12.85
C TYR A 76 -20.35 0.66 -13.60
N VAL A 77 -19.30 1.45 -13.73
CA VAL A 77 -19.34 2.68 -14.51
C VAL A 77 -18.16 2.72 -15.45
N ASN A 78 -18.44 2.86 -16.73
CA ASN A 78 -17.42 3.03 -17.78
C ASN A 78 -16.89 4.47 -17.76
N THR A 79 -17.78 5.46 -17.95
CA THR A 79 -17.39 6.88 -18.00
C THR A 79 -18.34 7.71 -17.15
N GLY A 80 -17.76 8.67 -16.44
CA GLY A 80 -18.51 9.56 -15.56
C GLY A 80 -18.77 8.95 -14.19
N TYR A 81 -19.12 9.81 -13.26
CA TYR A 81 -19.25 9.44 -11.84
C TYR A 81 -20.45 8.54 -11.59
N ALA A 82 -20.36 7.71 -10.55
CA ALA A 82 -21.41 6.80 -10.16
C ALA A 82 -22.75 7.47 -9.78
N TRP A 83 -22.72 8.75 -9.48
CA TRP A 83 -23.90 9.60 -9.19
C TRP A 83 -24.48 10.32 -10.42
N ARG A 84 -24.01 10.00 -11.63
CA ARG A 84 -24.52 10.60 -12.87
C ARG A 84 -26.05 10.54 -12.95
N ASN A 85 -26.67 11.62 -13.48
CA ASN A 85 -28.12 11.80 -13.54
C ASN A 85 -28.85 12.02 -12.20
N GLN A 86 -28.13 11.99 -11.07
CA GLN A 86 -28.70 12.22 -9.73
C GLN A 86 -28.12 13.48 -9.07
N PHE A 87 -26.92 13.86 -9.44
CA PHE A 87 -26.21 15.02 -8.89
C PHE A 87 -25.41 15.73 -9.98
N GLN A 88 -25.48 17.06 -9.99
CA GLN A 88 -24.69 17.87 -10.92
C GLN A 88 -23.27 17.99 -10.40
N ASN A 89 -22.29 17.57 -11.21
CA ASN A 89 -20.89 17.65 -10.83
C ASN A 89 -20.45 19.08 -10.51
N ASN A 90 -20.03 19.31 -9.29
CA ASN A 90 -19.49 20.58 -8.81
C ASN A 90 -18.38 20.31 -7.78
N PRO A 91 -17.20 19.81 -8.18
CA PRO A 91 -16.13 19.54 -7.24
C PRO A 91 -15.80 20.77 -6.37
N PRO A 92 -15.52 20.57 -5.04
CA PRO A 92 -15.35 19.31 -4.34
C PRO A 92 -16.63 18.67 -3.78
N GLU A 93 -17.80 19.20 -4.12
CA GLU A 93 -19.08 18.73 -3.59
C GLU A 93 -19.43 17.32 -4.12
N VAL A 94 -19.92 16.47 -3.22
CA VAL A 94 -20.45 15.15 -3.54
C VAL A 94 -21.87 15.00 -3.00
N PRO A 95 -22.72 14.13 -3.61
CA PRO A 95 -24.08 13.97 -3.09
C PRO A 95 -24.09 13.39 -1.67
N THR A 96 -25.05 13.79 -0.86
CA THR A 96 -25.33 13.17 0.44
C THR A 96 -26.30 12.01 0.31
N GLU A 97 -27.23 12.09 -0.64
CA GLU A 97 -28.15 11.03 -1.01
C GLU A 97 -27.42 9.88 -1.73
N ASN A 98 -27.72 8.65 -1.38
CA ASN A 98 -27.04 7.43 -1.86
C ASN A 98 -25.52 7.41 -1.61
N ASN A 99 -24.99 8.34 -0.85
CA ASN A 99 -23.61 8.31 -0.35
C ASN A 99 -23.57 7.43 0.90
N HIS A 100 -23.41 6.15 0.68
CA HIS A 100 -23.44 5.15 1.74
C HIS A 100 -22.35 5.40 2.77
N VAL A 101 -22.64 5.12 4.03
CA VAL A 101 -21.65 5.26 5.11
C VAL A 101 -21.58 3.98 5.92
N GLY A 102 -20.36 3.44 6.05
CA GLY A 102 -20.04 2.34 6.94
C GLY A 102 -19.31 2.86 8.19
N SER A 103 -19.84 2.53 9.35
CA SER A 103 -19.20 2.84 10.64
C SER A 103 -18.72 1.55 11.29
N TYR A 104 -17.46 1.52 11.69
CA TYR A 104 -16.78 0.34 12.22
C TYR A 104 -16.33 0.58 13.66
N ARG A 105 -16.44 -0.45 14.50
CA ARG A 105 -15.95 -0.43 15.88
C ARG A 105 -15.34 -1.77 16.25
N ARG A 106 -14.22 -1.74 16.95
CA ARG A 106 -13.59 -2.96 17.49
C ARG A 106 -12.77 -2.64 18.72
N GLU A 107 -12.92 -3.46 19.76
CA GLU A 107 -12.03 -3.47 20.90
C GLU A 107 -10.88 -4.43 20.64
N ILE A 108 -9.67 -3.99 20.98
CA ILE A 108 -8.44 -4.77 20.85
C ILE A 108 -7.60 -4.64 22.12
N ILE A 109 -6.75 -5.64 22.36
CA ILE A 109 -5.71 -5.55 23.40
C ILE A 109 -4.36 -5.47 22.69
N VAL A 110 -3.72 -4.31 22.80
CA VAL A 110 -2.38 -4.09 22.24
C VAL A 110 -1.35 -4.79 23.13
N PRO A 111 -0.34 -5.49 22.57
CA PRO A 111 0.68 -6.17 23.33
C PRO A 111 1.35 -5.27 24.38
N ALA A 112 1.52 -5.76 25.60
CA ALA A 112 2.06 -4.97 26.72
C ALA A 112 3.54 -4.58 26.51
N ASP A 113 4.30 -5.41 25.81
CA ASP A 113 5.71 -5.21 25.45
C ASP A 113 5.93 -4.15 24.36
N TRP A 114 4.83 -3.63 23.76
CA TRP A 114 4.89 -2.47 22.87
C TRP A 114 4.95 -1.14 23.63
N LYS A 115 4.88 -1.18 24.95
CA LYS A 115 5.04 0.03 25.78
C LYS A 115 6.41 0.68 25.51
N GLY A 116 6.39 1.96 25.18
CA GLY A 116 7.59 2.74 24.85
C GLY A 116 8.02 2.70 23.38
N LYS A 117 7.39 1.85 22.54
CA LYS A 117 7.55 1.87 21.10
C LYS A 117 6.62 2.92 20.43
N ASP A 118 6.88 3.25 19.19
CA ASP A 118 5.90 3.90 18.31
C ASP A 118 4.98 2.81 17.75
N ILE A 119 3.67 3.07 17.73
CA ILE A 119 2.66 2.11 17.26
C ILE A 119 1.91 2.76 16.11
N ILE A 120 2.04 2.15 14.94
CA ILE A 120 1.47 2.66 13.69
C ILE A 120 0.34 1.73 13.27
N ALA A 121 -0.80 2.32 12.87
CA ALA A 121 -1.85 1.59 12.18
C ALA A 121 -1.66 1.71 10.67
N HIS A 122 -1.77 0.58 9.99
CA HIS A 122 -1.74 0.47 8.54
C HIS A 122 -3.09 -0.06 8.06
N PHE A 123 -3.73 0.68 7.14
CA PHE A 123 -4.91 0.27 6.40
C PHE A 123 -4.54 0.22 4.92
N GLY A 124 -4.47 -0.96 4.34
CA GLY A 124 -3.88 -1.17 3.02
C GLY A 124 -4.67 -0.55 1.86
N SER A 125 -5.98 -0.42 2.00
CA SER A 125 -6.86 0.24 1.03
C SER A 125 -8.23 0.48 1.67
N VAL A 126 -8.73 1.73 1.62
CA VAL A 126 -10.07 2.08 2.12
C VAL A 126 -10.78 2.97 1.11
N THR A 127 -11.86 2.48 0.52
CA THR A 127 -12.62 3.19 -0.52
C THR A 127 -13.89 3.81 0.06
N SER A 128 -14.08 5.12 -0.09
CA SER A 128 -13.26 6.13 -0.78
C SER A 128 -12.39 6.97 0.16
N ASN A 129 -12.73 7.03 1.43
CA ASN A 129 -12.02 7.78 2.49
C ASN A 129 -12.23 7.11 3.83
N MET A 130 -11.50 7.57 4.85
CA MET A 130 -11.76 7.16 6.23
C MET A 130 -11.49 8.29 7.22
N TYR A 131 -12.33 8.34 8.25
CA TYR A 131 -12.11 9.09 9.49
C TYR A 131 -11.80 8.10 10.59
N LEU A 132 -10.74 8.33 11.37
CA LEU A 132 -10.26 7.41 12.40
C LEU A 132 -10.34 8.01 13.80
N TRP A 133 -10.82 7.22 14.76
CA TRP A 133 -10.82 7.53 16.20
C TRP A 133 -10.25 6.36 16.98
N VAL A 134 -9.53 6.68 18.05
CA VAL A 134 -9.02 5.70 19.02
C VAL A 134 -9.34 6.16 20.44
N ASN A 135 -9.94 5.27 21.23
CA ASN A 135 -10.35 5.55 22.62
C ASN A 135 -11.18 6.85 22.77
N GLY A 136 -12.07 7.11 21.82
CA GLY A 136 -12.93 8.28 21.81
C GLY A 136 -12.28 9.58 21.35
N ARG A 137 -11.04 9.54 20.84
CA ARG A 137 -10.29 10.71 20.35
C ARG A 137 -10.10 10.62 18.84
N TYR A 138 -10.37 11.71 18.15
CA TYR A 138 -10.09 11.81 16.71
C TYR A 138 -8.58 11.71 16.44
N VAL A 139 -8.21 10.88 15.47
CA VAL A 139 -6.82 10.66 15.05
C VAL A 139 -6.52 11.39 13.76
N GLY A 140 -7.36 11.19 12.72
CA GLY A 140 -7.09 11.76 11.41
C GLY A 140 -8.05 11.30 10.33
N TYR A 141 -7.79 11.79 9.14
CA TYR A 141 -8.50 11.54 7.89
C TYR A 141 -7.53 11.03 6.83
N SER A 142 -8.01 10.16 5.95
CA SER A 142 -7.31 9.74 4.75
C SER A 142 -8.29 9.54 3.60
N GLU A 143 -7.86 9.84 2.40
CA GLU A 143 -8.47 9.49 1.13
C GLU A 143 -7.39 8.97 0.18
N ASP A 144 -7.72 8.57 -1.01
CA ASP A 144 -6.97 7.77 -1.95
C ASP A 144 -7.18 6.27 -1.71
N SER A 145 -8.19 5.77 -2.44
CA SER A 145 -8.76 4.43 -2.22
C SER A 145 -7.78 3.27 -2.40
N LYS A 146 -6.67 3.49 -3.12
CA LYS A 146 -5.73 2.44 -3.55
C LYS A 146 -4.33 2.58 -2.97
N LEU A 147 -4.11 3.59 -2.12
CA LEU A 147 -2.89 3.71 -1.34
C LEU A 147 -3.16 3.39 0.14
N GLU A 148 -2.09 3.05 0.84
CA GLU A 148 -2.15 2.77 2.27
C GLU A 148 -2.40 4.05 3.07
N ALA A 149 -3.25 3.94 4.08
CA ALA A 149 -3.41 4.96 5.10
C ALA A 149 -2.67 4.55 6.37
N GLU A 150 -1.67 5.32 6.78
CA GLU A 150 -0.93 5.08 8.00
C GLU A 150 -1.14 6.19 9.03
N PHE A 151 -1.35 5.79 10.28
CA PHE A 151 -1.59 6.69 11.40
C PHE A 151 -0.71 6.33 12.60
N ASP A 152 -0.01 7.32 13.15
CA ASP A 152 0.69 7.15 14.44
C ASP A 152 -0.33 7.12 15.59
N LEU A 153 -0.58 5.93 16.10
CA LEU A 153 -1.49 5.70 17.21
C LEU A 153 -0.81 5.72 18.59
N THR A 154 0.48 5.96 18.65
CA THR A 154 1.26 5.98 19.90
C THR A 154 0.63 6.84 21.00
N PRO A 155 0.15 8.08 20.74
CA PRO A 155 -0.44 8.93 21.79
C PRO A 155 -1.88 8.54 22.17
N TYR A 156 -2.48 7.59 21.49
CA TYR A 156 -3.89 7.21 21.66
C TYR A 156 -4.05 5.83 22.30
N LEU A 157 -3.12 4.90 22.07
CA LEU A 157 -3.20 3.53 22.53
C LEU A 157 -2.60 3.34 23.93
N LYS A 158 -3.12 2.34 24.63
CA LYS A 158 -2.67 1.91 25.97
C LYS A 158 -2.21 0.45 25.89
N PRO A 159 -0.91 0.17 25.67
CA PRO A 159 -0.41 -1.19 25.62
C PRO A 159 -0.72 -1.99 26.89
N GLY A 160 -1.12 -3.25 26.73
CA GLY A 160 -1.55 -4.14 27.81
C GLY A 160 -2.99 -3.90 28.31
N GLN A 161 -3.73 -2.97 27.69
CA GLN A 161 -5.11 -2.67 28.04
C GLN A 161 -6.03 -2.79 26.82
N THR A 162 -7.33 -2.85 27.08
CA THR A 162 -8.34 -2.76 26.04
C THR A 162 -8.36 -1.37 25.45
N ASN A 163 -8.37 -1.30 24.11
CA ASN A 163 -8.46 -0.08 23.34
C ASN A 163 -9.59 -0.21 22.34
N LEU A 164 -10.36 0.86 22.14
CA LEU A 164 -11.37 0.96 21.11
C LEU A 164 -10.76 1.61 19.87
N ILE A 165 -10.85 0.96 18.72
CA ILE A 165 -10.65 1.57 17.41
C ILE A 165 -12.01 1.73 16.75
N ALA A 166 -12.29 2.91 16.22
CA ALA A 166 -13.50 3.21 15.47
C ALA A 166 -13.15 4.01 14.22
N PHE A 167 -13.74 3.66 13.09
CA PHE A 167 -13.56 4.43 11.87
C PHE A 167 -14.85 4.48 11.04
N GLN A 168 -14.95 5.52 10.21
CA GLN A 168 -16.09 5.74 9.34
C GLN A 168 -15.62 5.98 7.93
N VAL A 169 -16.29 5.31 6.98
CA VAL A 169 -15.99 5.32 5.56
C VAL A 169 -17.20 5.82 4.80
N PHE A 170 -16.98 6.67 3.82
CA PHE A 170 -18.02 7.15 2.92
C PHE A 170 -17.80 6.53 1.54
N ARG A 171 -18.89 6.23 0.85
CA ARG A 171 -18.85 5.72 -0.51
C ARG A 171 -18.18 6.70 -1.48
N TRP A 172 -18.46 7.99 -1.30
CA TRP A 172 -17.93 9.08 -2.13
C TRP A 172 -17.37 10.21 -1.28
N CYS A 173 -16.25 10.76 -1.73
CA CYS A 173 -15.62 11.96 -1.22
C CYS A 173 -15.15 12.83 -2.40
N ASP A 174 -14.57 13.96 -2.13
CA ASP A 174 -14.02 14.83 -3.17
C ASP A 174 -12.90 14.16 -3.99
N GLY A 175 -12.10 13.28 -3.36
CA GLY A 175 -11.13 12.43 -4.06
C GLY A 175 -11.73 11.52 -5.12
N THR A 176 -13.02 11.18 -5.03
CA THR A 176 -13.73 10.38 -6.03
C THR A 176 -13.73 11.03 -7.43
N TYR A 177 -13.59 12.35 -7.51
CA TYR A 177 -13.45 13.05 -8.78
C TYR A 177 -12.16 12.70 -9.55
N LEU A 178 -11.15 12.21 -8.85
CA LEU A 178 -9.87 11.77 -9.42
C LEU A 178 -9.81 10.25 -9.63
N GLU A 179 -10.77 9.51 -9.10
CA GLU A 179 -10.81 8.04 -9.10
C GLU A 179 -12.01 7.54 -9.91
N ASP A 180 -12.10 7.98 -11.17
CA ASP A 180 -13.20 7.67 -12.08
C ASP A 180 -12.80 6.63 -13.15
N GLN A 181 -12.25 5.52 -12.67
CA GLN A 181 -11.84 4.39 -13.50
C GLN A 181 -13.04 3.72 -14.19
N ASP A 182 -12.84 3.21 -15.38
CA ASP A 182 -13.76 2.28 -16.05
C ASP A 182 -13.76 0.93 -15.33
N PHE A 183 -14.54 0.85 -14.25
CA PHE A 183 -14.47 -0.29 -13.34
C PHE A 183 -15.67 -0.40 -12.41
N PHE A 184 -15.73 -1.47 -11.63
CA PHE A 184 -16.66 -1.60 -10.52
C PHE A 184 -16.40 -0.55 -9.44
N ARG A 185 -17.47 -0.10 -8.79
CA ARG A 185 -17.44 0.85 -7.67
C ARG A 185 -17.84 0.11 -6.40
N TYR A 186 -16.87 -0.43 -5.72
CA TYR A 186 -17.02 -1.03 -4.40
C TYR A 186 -16.59 -0.06 -3.31
N SER A 187 -17.10 -0.31 -2.10
CA SER A 187 -16.80 0.49 -0.91
C SER A 187 -16.36 -0.41 0.23
N GLY A 188 -15.60 0.14 1.18
CA GLY A 188 -15.14 -0.60 2.35
C GLY A 188 -13.63 -0.75 2.40
N VAL A 189 -13.16 -1.85 2.98
CA VAL A 189 -11.73 -2.14 3.21
C VAL A 189 -11.28 -3.24 2.27
N GLY A 190 -10.41 -2.91 1.32
CA GLY A 190 -10.02 -3.82 0.24
C GLY A 190 -8.75 -4.64 0.52
N ARG A 191 -7.91 -4.24 1.47
CA ARG A 191 -6.62 -4.89 1.76
C ARG A 191 -6.40 -5.06 3.26
N ASP A 192 -5.34 -5.76 3.62
CA ASP A 192 -4.96 -6.02 5.00
C ASP A 192 -4.87 -4.76 5.86
N CYS A 193 -5.31 -4.91 7.12
CA CYS A 193 -5.18 -3.91 8.16
C CYS A 193 -4.42 -4.49 9.34
N TYR A 194 -3.46 -3.73 9.88
CA TYR A 194 -2.67 -4.17 11.02
C TYR A 194 -2.09 -3.01 11.82
N LEU A 195 -1.68 -3.29 13.03
CA LEU A 195 -0.77 -2.44 13.80
C LEU A 195 0.63 -2.99 13.69
N TYR A 196 1.61 -2.10 13.67
CA TYR A 196 3.00 -2.50 13.83
C TYR A 196 3.75 -1.58 14.79
N ALA A 197 4.67 -2.19 15.54
CA ALA A 197 5.45 -1.49 16.55
C ALA A 197 6.86 -1.20 16.05
N ARG A 198 7.36 0.02 16.29
CA ARG A 198 8.69 0.47 15.90
C ARG A 198 9.46 1.01 17.10
N ASN A 199 10.73 0.70 17.18
CA ASN A 199 11.60 1.30 18.18
C ASN A 199 11.68 2.82 18.01
N LYS A 200 11.87 3.55 19.12
CA LYS A 200 12.07 5.02 19.08
C LYS A 200 13.31 5.41 18.28
N LYS A 201 14.38 4.63 18.42
CA LYS A 201 15.60 4.73 17.62
C LYS A 201 15.52 3.70 16.50
N ARG A 202 15.46 4.15 15.24
CA ARG A 202 15.24 3.28 14.09
C ARG A 202 15.75 3.86 12.77
N ILE A 203 15.82 3.02 11.77
CA ILE A 203 15.82 3.45 10.37
C ILE A 203 14.41 3.89 10.05
N GLN A 204 14.20 5.19 9.78
CA GLN A 204 12.88 5.78 9.52
C GLN A 204 12.45 5.55 8.07
N ASP A 205 13.41 5.62 7.14
CA ASP A 205 13.18 5.28 5.72
C ASP A 205 14.45 4.69 5.10
N ILE A 206 14.27 3.78 4.15
CA ILE A 206 15.34 3.15 3.40
C ILE A 206 14.96 3.05 1.93
N ARG A 207 15.63 3.84 1.10
CA ARG A 207 15.42 3.85 -0.36
C ARG A 207 16.61 3.22 -1.05
N ILE A 208 16.36 2.29 -1.94
CA ILE A 208 17.39 1.62 -2.72
C ILE A 208 17.25 1.94 -4.21
N THR A 209 18.38 2.05 -4.89
CA THR A 209 18.46 2.18 -6.35
C THR A 209 19.59 1.29 -6.85
N PRO A 210 19.31 0.08 -7.31
CA PRO A 210 20.29 -0.78 -7.97
C PRO A 210 20.52 -0.28 -9.40
N ASP A 211 21.77 -0.38 -9.88
CA ASP A 211 22.15 -0.01 -11.24
C ASP A 211 23.33 -0.89 -11.73
N LEU A 212 23.63 -0.82 -13.02
CA LEU A 212 24.79 -1.45 -13.66
C LEU A 212 25.70 -0.39 -14.31
N ASP A 213 26.99 -0.72 -14.41
CA ASP A 213 27.93 0.11 -15.15
C ASP A 213 27.61 0.16 -16.67
N GLU A 214 28.33 1.02 -17.41
CA GLU A 214 28.15 1.17 -18.86
C GLU A 214 28.40 -0.12 -19.66
N ALA A 215 29.20 -1.03 -19.13
CA ALA A 215 29.48 -2.33 -19.73
C ALA A 215 28.47 -3.40 -19.31
N TYR A 216 27.48 -3.04 -18.47
CA TYR A 216 26.50 -3.95 -17.85
C TYR A 216 27.16 -5.13 -17.10
N LYS A 217 28.38 -4.91 -16.60
CA LYS A 217 29.19 -5.97 -15.96
C LYS A 217 29.08 -5.89 -14.44
N ASN A 218 29.39 -4.72 -13.87
CA ASN A 218 29.40 -4.53 -12.43
C ASN A 218 28.17 -3.79 -11.96
N GLY A 219 27.74 -4.09 -10.74
CA GLY A 219 26.58 -3.48 -10.11
C GLY A 219 26.98 -2.40 -9.11
N SER A 220 26.11 -1.43 -8.97
CA SER A 220 26.12 -0.47 -7.85
C SER A 220 24.75 -0.43 -7.19
N LEU A 221 24.73 -0.41 -5.86
CA LEU A 221 23.52 -0.26 -5.07
C LEU A 221 23.62 1.03 -4.28
N ARG A 222 22.83 2.02 -4.66
CA ARG A 222 22.65 3.25 -3.90
C ARG A 222 21.63 3.04 -2.80
N VAL A 223 22.04 3.23 -1.55
CA VAL A 223 21.16 3.12 -0.37
C VAL A 223 21.07 4.49 0.28
N THR A 224 19.86 5.06 0.31
CA THR A 224 19.58 6.32 1.00
C THR A 224 18.80 6.01 2.28
N LEU A 225 19.32 6.48 3.40
CA LEU A 225 18.80 6.23 4.74
C LEU A 225 18.32 7.51 5.39
N ASP A 226 17.14 7.45 6.00
CA ASP A 226 16.70 8.42 7.00
C ASP A 226 16.63 7.74 8.36
N LEU A 227 17.17 8.36 9.41
CA LEU A 227 17.26 7.79 10.75
C LEU A 227 16.48 8.65 11.75
N LYS A 228 15.66 8.00 12.55
CA LYS A 228 15.14 8.59 13.80
C LYS A 228 16.07 8.23 14.95
N GLY A 229 16.86 9.20 15.40
CA GLY A 229 17.97 9.01 16.33
C GLY A 229 19.33 8.90 15.63
N SER A 230 20.35 8.45 16.34
CA SER A 230 21.74 8.36 15.83
C SER A 230 22.31 6.95 15.99
N GLY A 231 23.25 6.58 15.15
CA GLY A 231 23.98 5.31 15.23
C GLY A 231 24.43 4.82 13.87
N ASN A 232 25.34 3.85 13.87
CA ASN A 232 25.79 3.21 12.66
C ASN A 232 24.73 2.26 12.14
N VAL A 233 24.52 2.23 10.82
CA VAL A 233 23.69 1.24 10.12
C VAL A 233 24.59 0.27 9.41
N ASN A 234 24.55 -1.00 9.77
CA ASN A 234 25.20 -2.06 9.04
C ASN A 234 24.32 -2.47 7.87
N LEU A 235 24.89 -2.50 6.69
CA LEU A 235 24.27 -2.89 5.43
C LEU A 235 24.99 -4.14 4.91
N GLU A 236 24.26 -5.23 4.73
CA GLU A 236 24.80 -6.49 4.19
C GLU A 236 23.95 -6.90 3.01
N LEU A 237 24.54 -6.99 1.83
CA LEU A 237 23.88 -7.50 0.65
C LEU A 237 24.16 -9.01 0.56
N LEU A 238 23.10 -9.79 0.66
CA LEU A 238 23.16 -11.25 0.71
C LEU A 238 22.70 -11.84 -0.63
N ASP A 239 23.39 -12.85 -1.12
CA ASP A 239 22.95 -13.67 -2.25
C ASP A 239 21.81 -14.64 -1.87
N ALA A 240 21.33 -15.42 -2.83
CA ALA A 240 20.24 -16.39 -2.60
C ALA A 240 20.62 -17.52 -1.61
N THR A 241 21.91 -17.74 -1.32
CA THR A 241 22.39 -18.70 -0.32
C THR A 241 22.50 -18.09 1.08
N GLY A 242 22.30 -16.77 1.21
CA GLY A 242 22.48 -16.02 2.45
C GLY A 242 23.92 -15.56 2.71
N LYS A 243 24.83 -15.74 1.73
CA LYS A 243 26.22 -15.26 1.84
C LYS A 243 26.28 -13.78 1.52
N ALA A 244 27.00 -13.01 2.34
CA ALA A 244 27.26 -11.60 2.06
C ALA A 244 28.20 -11.43 0.86
N VAL A 245 27.74 -10.67 -0.14
CA VAL A 245 28.52 -10.33 -1.36
C VAL A 245 29.05 -8.90 -1.31
N ALA A 246 28.44 -8.03 -0.50
CA ALA A 246 28.95 -6.70 -0.19
C ALA A 246 28.49 -6.28 1.22
N THR A 247 29.31 -5.47 1.89
CA THR A 247 29.00 -4.92 3.22
C THR A 247 29.44 -3.48 3.30
N GLU A 248 28.62 -2.63 3.94
CA GLU A 248 28.94 -1.23 4.18
C GLU A 248 28.41 -0.78 5.54
N THR A 249 28.92 0.32 6.04
CA THR A 249 28.45 0.92 7.29
C THR A 249 28.17 2.41 7.10
N ALA A 250 26.89 2.79 7.23
CA ALA A 250 26.48 4.19 7.30
C ALA A 250 26.64 4.74 8.72
N LYS A 251 27.22 5.92 8.89
CA LYS A 251 27.41 6.55 10.21
C LYS A 251 26.27 7.50 10.61
N SER A 252 25.40 7.85 9.66
CA SER A 252 24.29 8.79 9.83
C SER A 252 23.27 8.62 8.70
N SER A 253 22.17 9.39 8.74
CA SER A 253 21.32 9.60 7.56
C SER A 253 22.14 10.10 6.37
N GLY A 254 21.76 9.67 5.17
CA GLY A 254 22.45 10.02 3.94
C GLY A 254 22.50 8.88 2.94
N THR A 255 23.30 9.04 1.91
CA THR A 255 23.42 8.07 0.81
C THR A 255 24.76 7.35 0.86
N ILE A 256 24.71 6.03 0.72
CA ILE A 256 25.87 5.13 0.60
C ILE A 256 25.78 4.41 -0.75
N LEU A 257 26.94 4.15 -1.34
CA LEU A 257 27.09 3.35 -2.55
C LEU A 257 27.80 2.04 -2.20
N MET A 258 27.14 0.92 -2.47
CA MET A 258 27.71 -0.42 -2.37
C MET A 258 28.04 -0.91 -3.77
N ASN A 259 29.30 -1.30 -4.02
CA ASN A 259 29.71 -1.87 -5.31
C ASN A 259 29.68 -3.39 -5.25
N VAL A 260 29.19 -4.01 -6.33
CA VAL A 260 29.10 -5.48 -6.46
C VAL A 260 29.74 -5.90 -7.77
N GLU A 261 30.80 -6.67 -7.68
CA GLU A 261 31.47 -7.20 -8.87
C GLU A 261 30.65 -8.29 -9.52
N ASN A 262 30.36 -8.12 -10.82
CA ASN A 262 29.66 -9.06 -11.68
C ASN A 262 28.41 -9.72 -11.03
N PRO A 263 27.40 -8.95 -10.57
CA PRO A 263 26.22 -9.51 -9.96
C PRO A 263 25.38 -10.31 -10.96
N HIS A 264 24.60 -11.26 -10.46
CA HIS A 264 23.50 -11.85 -11.22
C HIS A 264 22.48 -10.74 -11.54
N LYS A 265 22.20 -10.57 -12.82
CA LYS A 265 21.28 -9.53 -13.30
C LYS A 265 19.84 -10.02 -13.20
N TRP A 266 18.96 -9.09 -12.85
CA TRP A 266 17.54 -9.36 -12.90
C TRP A 266 17.00 -9.09 -14.31
N THR A 267 16.23 -10.04 -14.84
CA THR A 267 15.41 -9.90 -16.05
C THR A 267 14.08 -10.61 -15.81
N ALA A 268 13.07 -10.37 -16.66
CA ALA A 268 11.81 -11.11 -16.58
C ALA A 268 11.98 -12.63 -16.81
N GLU A 269 13.04 -13.06 -17.50
CA GLU A 269 13.36 -14.47 -17.74
C GLU A 269 14.22 -15.10 -16.64
N THR A 270 15.05 -14.29 -15.99
CA THR A 270 15.95 -14.70 -14.91
C THR A 270 15.86 -13.72 -13.73
N PRO A 271 14.79 -13.79 -12.95
CA PRO A 271 14.50 -12.79 -11.90
C PRO A 271 15.32 -13.04 -10.63
N TYR A 272 16.64 -12.87 -10.70
CA TYR A 272 17.52 -13.07 -9.56
C TYR A 272 17.43 -11.90 -8.57
N LEU A 273 17.17 -12.20 -7.30
CA LEU A 273 17.07 -11.21 -6.23
C LEU A 273 18.10 -11.47 -5.13
N TYR A 274 18.84 -10.43 -4.79
CA TYR A 274 19.59 -10.34 -3.54
C TYR A 274 18.68 -9.85 -2.41
N THR A 275 19.18 -9.93 -1.18
CA THR A 275 18.51 -9.32 -0.01
C THR A 275 19.48 -8.36 0.65
N LEU A 276 19.15 -7.07 0.66
CA LEU A 276 19.83 -6.09 1.50
C LEU A 276 19.27 -6.21 2.93
N ARG A 277 20.13 -6.51 3.89
CA ARG A 277 19.80 -6.52 5.32
C ARG A 277 20.36 -5.26 5.96
N ALA A 278 19.48 -4.40 6.47
CA ALA A 278 19.86 -3.17 7.15
C ALA A 278 19.57 -3.28 8.66
N THR A 279 20.58 -2.96 9.50
CA THR A 279 20.47 -3.05 10.96
C THR A 279 21.07 -1.81 11.59
N LEU A 280 20.30 -1.06 12.39
CA LEU A 280 20.78 0.08 13.14
C LEU A 280 21.42 -0.39 14.47
N GLN A 281 22.67 -0.02 14.72
CA GLN A 281 23.36 -0.35 15.95
C GLN A 281 22.64 0.18 17.19
N GLY A 282 22.38 -0.73 18.15
CA GLY A 282 21.61 -0.43 19.36
C GLY A 282 20.09 -0.35 19.13
N SER A 283 19.63 -0.82 18.00
CA SER A 283 18.23 -1.21 17.74
C SER A 283 18.17 -2.70 17.43
N ASN A 284 17.10 -3.38 17.87
CA ASN A 284 16.90 -4.78 17.52
C ASN A 284 16.16 -4.94 16.18
N GLU A 285 15.82 -3.83 15.51
CA GLU A 285 15.10 -3.88 14.24
C GLU A 285 16.04 -4.24 13.09
N VAL A 286 15.58 -5.18 12.27
CA VAL A 286 16.24 -5.61 11.04
C VAL A 286 15.28 -5.44 9.87
N ILE A 287 15.72 -4.73 8.84
CA ILE A 287 14.94 -4.46 7.63
C ILE A 287 15.55 -5.24 6.46
N PRO A 288 14.83 -6.23 5.91
CA PRO A 288 15.22 -6.89 4.67
C PRO A 288 14.59 -6.14 3.47
N VAL A 289 15.38 -5.91 2.42
CA VAL A 289 14.89 -5.32 1.17
C VAL A 289 15.39 -6.17 0.00
N LYS A 290 14.49 -6.57 -0.91
CA LYS A 290 14.87 -7.31 -2.12
C LYS A 290 15.53 -6.39 -3.14
N VAL A 291 16.58 -6.87 -3.81
CA VAL A 291 17.40 -6.10 -4.73
C VAL A 291 17.64 -6.89 -6.02
N GLY A 292 17.13 -6.37 -7.14
CA GLY A 292 17.43 -6.90 -8.47
C GLY A 292 18.33 -5.93 -9.24
N PHE A 293 19.55 -6.35 -9.59
CA PHE A 293 20.45 -5.52 -10.40
C PHE A 293 19.99 -5.48 -11.85
N ARG A 294 19.51 -4.33 -12.28
CA ARG A 294 19.10 -4.05 -13.66
C ARG A 294 19.36 -2.59 -14.02
N LYS A 295 19.55 -2.35 -15.29
CA LYS A 295 19.59 -1.01 -15.87
C LYS A 295 18.53 -0.91 -16.95
N ILE A 296 17.68 0.09 -16.87
CA ILE A 296 16.62 0.39 -17.85
C ILE A 296 16.99 1.69 -18.53
N GLU A 297 17.02 1.70 -19.85
CA GLU A 297 17.44 2.85 -20.65
C GLU A 297 16.52 3.06 -21.84
N LEU A 298 16.32 4.32 -22.20
CA LEU A 298 15.75 4.72 -23.49
C LEU A 298 16.90 5.06 -24.43
N LYS A 299 17.04 4.33 -25.52
CA LYS A 299 18.09 4.58 -26.51
C LYS A 299 17.51 4.57 -27.91
N GLY A 300 17.50 5.76 -28.53
CA GLY A 300 16.76 5.96 -29.76
C GLY A 300 15.26 5.78 -29.51
N ASP A 301 14.66 4.86 -30.24
CA ASP A 301 13.24 4.49 -30.17
C ASP A 301 12.99 3.17 -29.41
N GLN A 302 14.00 2.68 -28.67
CA GLN A 302 13.95 1.40 -27.95
C GLN A 302 14.10 1.55 -26.46
N ILE A 303 13.40 0.69 -25.71
CA ILE A 303 13.64 0.46 -24.28
C ILE A 303 14.62 -0.71 -24.17
N LEU A 304 15.73 -0.46 -23.49
CA LEU A 304 16.73 -1.50 -23.21
C LEU A 304 16.67 -1.90 -21.74
N VAL A 305 16.80 -3.21 -21.51
CA VAL A 305 17.04 -3.77 -20.17
C VAL A 305 18.39 -4.45 -20.21
N ASN A 306 19.32 -4.02 -19.37
CA ASN A 306 20.70 -4.52 -19.34
C ASN A 306 21.38 -4.49 -20.73
N GLY A 307 21.12 -3.41 -21.49
CA GLY A 307 21.67 -3.21 -22.83
C GLY A 307 21.00 -3.99 -23.96
N GLN A 308 19.96 -4.77 -23.69
CA GLN A 308 19.23 -5.54 -24.69
C GLN A 308 17.85 -4.93 -24.91
N ALA A 309 17.45 -4.80 -26.19
CA ALA A 309 16.10 -4.34 -26.53
C ALA A 309 15.05 -5.36 -26.06
N VAL A 310 14.02 -4.88 -25.39
CA VAL A 310 12.96 -5.70 -24.84
C VAL A 310 11.64 -5.40 -25.54
N LEU A 311 10.96 -6.46 -25.98
CA LEU A 311 9.57 -6.39 -26.40
C LEU A 311 8.69 -6.72 -25.19
N PHE A 312 7.91 -5.73 -24.73
CA PHE A 312 6.91 -5.94 -23.70
C PHE A 312 5.69 -6.66 -24.26
N LYS A 313 5.51 -7.90 -23.88
CA LYS A 313 4.32 -8.70 -24.15
C LYS A 313 3.48 -8.65 -22.87
N GLY A 314 2.62 -7.65 -22.78
CA GLY A 314 1.93 -7.32 -21.55
C GLY A 314 0.45 -7.63 -21.57
N ALA A 315 -0.14 -7.59 -20.38
CA ALA A 315 -1.57 -7.57 -20.15
C ALA A 315 -1.92 -6.48 -19.13
N ASP A 316 -3.09 -5.89 -19.29
CA ASP A 316 -3.69 -5.03 -18.28
C ASP A 316 -4.30 -5.89 -17.18
N ARG A 317 -4.12 -5.50 -15.92
CA ARG A 317 -4.68 -6.21 -14.78
C ARG A 317 -5.40 -5.24 -13.85
N HIS A 318 -6.67 -5.49 -13.64
CA HIS A 318 -7.38 -4.95 -12.49
C HIS A 318 -7.14 -5.81 -11.25
N GLU A 319 -6.95 -5.17 -10.09
CA GLU A 319 -6.87 -5.86 -8.81
C GLU A 319 -8.29 -6.21 -8.34
N ILE A 320 -8.78 -7.35 -8.81
CA ILE A 320 -10.12 -7.82 -8.54
C ILE A 320 -10.17 -9.34 -8.42
N ASP A 321 -10.97 -9.83 -7.49
CA ASP A 321 -11.35 -11.24 -7.36
C ASP A 321 -12.84 -11.40 -7.68
N PRO A 322 -13.28 -12.44 -8.42
CA PRO A 322 -14.67 -12.62 -8.78
C PRO A 322 -15.61 -12.79 -7.59
N ASP A 323 -15.11 -13.29 -6.46
CA ASP A 323 -15.90 -13.52 -5.25
C ASP A 323 -15.62 -12.46 -4.17
N GLY A 324 -14.39 -11.95 -4.11
CA GLY A 324 -13.93 -10.99 -3.10
C GLY A 324 -14.00 -9.52 -3.51
N GLY A 325 -14.25 -9.20 -4.80
CA GLY A 325 -14.18 -7.84 -5.30
C GLY A 325 -12.76 -7.28 -5.17
N TYR A 326 -12.59 -6.17 -4.46
CA TYR A 326 -11.25 -5.57 -4.23
C TYR A 326 -10.39 -6.35 -3.23
N VAL A 327 -10.91 -7.37 -2.58
CA VAL A 327 -10.13 -8.23 -1.67
C VAL A 327 -9.52 -9.37 -2.48
N VAL A 328 -8.24 -9.25 -2.79
CA VAL A 328 -7.50 -10.23 -3.61
C VAL A 328 -6.47 -10.94 -2.74
N SER A 329 -6.58 -12.26 -2.65
CA SER A 329 -5.64 -13.04 -1.83
C SER A 329 -4.27 -13.19 -2.49
N PRO A 330 -3.20 -13.45 -1.69
CA PRO A 330 -1.88 -13.75 -2.22
C PRO A 330 -1.89 -14.92 -3.23
N GLU A 331 -2.71 -15.95 -2.97
CA GLU A 331 -2.85 -17.13 -3.84
C GLU A 331 -3.44 -16.75 -5.20
N ARG A 332 -4.41 -15.83 -5.23
CA ARG A 332 -4.99 -15.31 -6.46
C ARG A 332 -3.96 -14.49 -7.25
N MET A 333 -3.19 -13.63 -6.59
CA MET A 333 -2.10 -12.87 -7.23
C MET A 333 -1.09 -13.81 -7.88
N ILE A 334 -0.66 -14.85 -7.17
CA ILE A 334 0.26 -15.87 -7.68
C ILE A 334 -0.35 -16.61 -8.87
N GLN A 335 -1.64 -16.96 -8.80
CA GLN A 335 -2.35 -17.62 -9.90
C GLN A 335 -2.36 -16.76 -11.16
N ASP A 336 -2.65 -15.45 -11.03
CA ASP A 336 -2.61 -14.50 -12.15
C ASP A 336 -1.23 -14.48 -12.81
N ILE A 337 -0.16 -14.38 -12.00
CA ILE A 337 1.22 -14.39 -12.50
C ILE A 337 1.54 -15.71 -13.20
N GLN A 338 1.17 -16.84 -12.63
CA GLN A 338 1.42 -18.17 -13.24
C GLN A 338 0.72 -18.31 -14.59
N VAL A 339 -0.51 -17.78 -14.72
CA VAL A 339 -1.23 -17.74 -15.99
C VAL A 339 -0.48 -16.86 -17.00
N MET A 340 -0.06 -15.66 -16.61
CA MET A 340 0.72 -14.75 -17.45
C MET A 340 2.01 -15.44 -17.95
N LYS A 341 2.78 -16.04 -17.06
CA LYS A 341 4.02 -16.74 -17.41
C LYS A 341 3.77 -17.93 -18.35
N LYS A 342 2.69 -18.70 -18.14
CA LYS A 342 2.31 -19.80 -19.02
C LYS A 342 2.03 -19.35 -20.46
N PHE A 343 1.55 -18.13 -20.64
CA PHE A 343 1.26 -17.54 -21.95
C PHE A 343 2.38 -16.64 -22.50
N ASN A 344 3.59 -16.72 -21.92
CA ASN A 344 4.76 -15.92 -22.32
C ASN A 344 4.52 -14.39 -22.19
N ILE A 345 3.69 -13.98 -21.26
CA ILE A 345 3.52 -12.58 -20.87
C ILE A 345 4.68 -12.22 -19.95
N ASN A 346 5.39 -11.13 -20.26
CA ASN A 346 6.55 -10.67 -19.49
C ASN A 346 6.34 -9.31 -18.84
N ALA A 347 5.18 -8.69 -19.03
CA ALA A 347 4.85 -7.39 -18.48
C ALA A 347 3.39 -7.32 -18.03
N VAL A 348 3.11 -6.49 -17.04
CA VAL A 348 1.76 -6.21 -16.56
C VAL A 348 1.61 -4.71 -16.33
N ARG A 349 0.46 -4.16 -16.70
CA ARG A 349 0.06 -2.80 -16.33
C ARG A 349 -0.96 -2.87 -15.20
N THR A 350 -0.68 -2.14 -14.11
CA THR A 350 -1.62 -2.02 -12.98
C THR A 350 -2.70 -1.01 -13.35
N CYS A 351 -3.72 -1.46 -14.03
CA CYS A 351 -4.78 -0.56 -14.51
C CYS A 351 -5.92 -0.45 -13.49
N HIS A 352 -6.29 0.77 -13.08
CA HIS A 352 -5.65 2.06 -13.40
C HIS A 352 -5.25 2.76 -12.10
N TYR A 353 -4.52 2.07 -11.23
CA TYR A 353 -4.21 2.47 -9.86
C TYR A 353 -3.08 1.59 -9.28
N PRO A 354 -2.47 1.97 -8.17
CA PRO A 354 -1.52 1.11 -7.46
C PRO A 354 -2.18 -0.16 -6.92
N ASP A 355 -1.57 -1.31 -7.20
CA ASP A 355 -1.95 -2.58 -6.60
C ASP A 355 -1.41 -2.72 -5.16
N ASP A 356 -1.76 -3.81 -4.47
CA ASP A 356 -1.15 -4.17 -3.20
C ASP A 356 0.37 -4.29 -3.34
N ASN A 357 1.12 -3.86 -2.32
CA ASN A 357 2.58 -3.93 -2.34
C ASN A 357 3.12 -5.34 -2.58
N LEU A 358 2.41 -6.36 -2.12
CA LEU A 358 2.75 -7.76 -2.39
C LEU A 358 2.75 -8.07 -3.89
N TRP A 359 1.90 -7.43 -4.69
CA TRP A 359 1.88 -7.63 -6.14
C TRP A 359 3.22 -7.26 -6.78
N TYR A 360 3.81 -6.14 -6.38
CA TYR A 360 5.11 -5.71 -6.90
C TYR A 360 6.24 -6.64 -6.45
N ASP A 361 6.22 -7.08 -5.19
CA ASP A 361 7.17 -8.08 -4.68
C ASP A 361 7.08 -9.40 -5.46
N LEU A 362 5.86 -9.84 -5.79
CA LEU A 362 5.65 -11.03 -6.60
C LEU A 362 6.09 -10.82 -8.07
N CYS A 363 5.87 -9.65 -8.65
CA CYS A 363 6.37 -9.31 -9.99
C CYS A 363 7.90 -9.36 -10.05
N ASP A 364 8.58 -8.82 -9.04
CA ASP A 364 10.04 -8.90 -8.93
C ASP A 364 10.51 -10.35 -8.77
N GLN A 365 9.79 -11.15 -7.99
CA GLN A 365 10.15 -12.54 -7.69
C GLN A 365 9.92 -13.50 -8.88
N TYR A 366 8.80 -13.34 -9.59
CA TYR A 366 8.42 -14.20 -10.72
C TYR A 366 8.90 -13.69 -12.07
N GLY A 367 9.42 -12.47 -12.14
CA GLY A 367 9.94 -11.87 -13.37
C GLY A 367 8.85 -11.32 -14.27
N LEU A 368 8.21 -10.22 -13.84
CA LEU A 368 7.33 -9.41 -14.67
C LEU A 368 7.81 -7.96 -14.64
N TYR A 369 7.87 -7.34 -15.82
CA TYR A 369 7.98 -5.88 -15.91
C TYR A 369 6.65 -5.25 -15.52
N VAL A 370 6.68 -4.12 -14.84
CA VAL A 370 5.47 -3.44 -14.38
C VAL A 370 5.39 -2.05 -14.98
N VAL A 371 4.24 -1.73 -15.57
CA VAL A 371 3.82 -0.37 -15.86
C VAL A 371 2.89 0.05 -14.72
N ALA A 372 3.47 0.72 -13.72
CA ALA A 372 2.73 1.17 -12.53
C ALA A 372 1.99 2.47 -12.84
N GLU A 373 0.75 2.55 -12.40
CA GLU A 373 -0.08 3.75 -12.53
C GLU A 373 -0.39 4.37 -11.17
N ALA A 374 -0.50 5.69 -11.13
CA ALA A 374 -1.03 6.42 -9.99
C ALA A 374 -2.55 6.26 -9.94
N ASN A 375 -3.15 6.43 -8.75
CA ASN A 375 -4.61 6.38 -8.60
C ASN A 375 -5.28 7.67 -9.10
N VAL A 376 -5.09 7.97 -10.37
CA VAL A 376 -5.65 9.15 -11.04
C VAL A 376 -6.19 8.76 -12.40
N GLU A 377 -7.51 8.65 -12.46
CA GLU A 377 -8.25 8.57 -13.71
C GLU A 377 -9.52 9.40 -13.59
N SER A 378 -9.72 10.35 -14.48
CA SER A 378 -10.75 11.38 -14.30
C SER A 378 -11.56 11.63 -15.58
N HIS A 379 -12.07 10.56 -16.19
CA HIS A 379 -12.92 10.62 -17.38
C HIS A 379 -14.13 11.55 -17.22
N GLY A 380 -14.79 11.50 -16.07
CA GLY A 380 -15.96 12.35 -15.76
C GLY A 380 -15.66 13.84 -15.68
N MET A 381 -14.40 14.23 -15.55
CA MET A 381 -13.99 15.64 -15.65
C MET A 381 -14.05 16.18 -17.09
N GLY A 382 -14.03 15.29 -18.09
CA GLY A 382 -14.09 15.64 -19.51
C GLY A 382 -12.76 16.13 -20.11
N TYR A 383 -12.73 16.27 -21.44
CA TYR A 383 -11.50 16.48 -22.22
C TYR A 383 -11.48 17.81 -23.00
N ARG A 384 -12.51 18.67 -22.87
CA ARG A 384 -12.66 19.91 -23.65
C ARG A 384 -12.37 21.14 -22.80
N GLU A 385 -12.21 22.30 -23.44
CA GLU A 385 -11.85 23.56 -22.78
C GLU A 385 -12.79 24.00 -21.65
N LYS A 386 -14.07 23.76 -21.74
CA LYS A 386 -15.08 24.16 -20.72
C LYS A 386 -15.48 23.00 -19.83
N THR A 387 -14.54 22.16 -19.44
CA THR A 387 -14.79 20.99 -18.60
C THR A 387 -14.12 21.12 -17.24
N LEU A 388 -14.48 20.23 -16.31
CA LEU A 388 -13.91 20.19 -14.96
C LEU A 388 -12.39 19.97 -15.00
N ALA A 389 -11.85 19.31 -16.03
CA ALA A 389 -10.41 19.09 -16.21
C ALA A 389 -9.57 20.38 -16.30
N LYS A 390 -10.20 21.51 -16.60
CA LYS A 390 -9.53 22.83 -16.67
C LYS A 390 -9.51 23.58 -15.33
N ARG A 391 -10.07 23.01 -14.29
CA ARG A 391 -10.06 23.63 -12.95
C ARG A 391 -8.67 23.56 -12.33
N THR A 392 -8.13 24.72 -11.98
CA THR A 392 -6.78 24.84 -11.41
C THR A 392 -6.68 24.36 -9.98
N ASP A 393 -7.78 24.34 -9.24
CA ASP A 393 -7.86 23.84 -7.87
C ASP A 393 -7.59 22.32 -7.76
N TYR A 394 -7.84 21.55 -8.83
CA TYR A 394 -7.49 20.14 -8.89
C TYR A 394 -6.07 19.86 -9.41
N ALA A 395 -5.40 20.83 -10.03
CA ALA A 395 -4.07 20.61 -10.60
C ALA A 395 -3.04 20.10 -9.56
N LYS A 396 -3.07 20.69 -8.36
CA LYS A 396 -2.20 20.27 -7.26
C LYS A 396 -2.52 18.83 -6.81
N ALA A 397 -3.80 18.51 -6.62
CA ALA A 397 -4.23 17.16 -6.21
C ALA A 397 -3.82 16.09 -7.23
N HIS A 398 -3.91 16.37 -8.55
CA HIS A 398 -3.41 15.47 -9.58
C HIS A 398 -1.91 15.22 -9.47
N MET A 399 -1.13 16.28 -9.19
CA MET A 399 0.33 16.15 -9.08
C MET A 399 0.79 15.50 -7.78
N GLU A 400 0.01 15.59 -6.71
CA GLU A 400 0.32 14.99 -5.41
C GLU A 400 0.05 13.48 -5.38
N ARG A 401 -0.90 13.00 -6.18
CA ARG A 401 -1.19 11.56 -6.36
C ARG A 401 -0.22 10.91 -7.34
#